data_4a77ab433349c3b244b66ff7f9467a01
#
_entry.id   4a77ab433349c3b244b66ff7f9467a01
#
_cell.length_a   1.000
_cell.length_b   1.000
_cell.length_c   1.000
_cell.angle_alpha   90.00
_cell.angle_beta   90.00
_cell.angle_gamma   90.00
#
_symmetry.space_group_name_H-M   'P 1'
#
loop_
_entity.id
_entity.type
_entity.pdbx_description
1 polymer ?
#
loop_
_entity_poly.entity_id
_entity_poly.type
_entity_poly.pdbx_seq_one_letter_code
_entity_poly.pdbx_strand_id
1 'polypeptide(L)'
;PMADLEGRVAALLEERKTLANEVAQLRRELALAGGAGQADAPQAKEVNGVAFLGQVVSGVSGKDLPALIDSHKASIGSVAVLLIADLGGKVAVCAGVSSDLLDRISAVDMVKAAVPFLGGKGGGGRPDMAQGGGSDISNAAQAVEAVEALLQA
;
A
#
# COMPACT_ATOMS: atom_id res chain seq x y z
N PRO A 1 -2.67 46.65 5.08
CA PRO A 1 -1.98 46.46 6.35
C PRO A 1 -1.35 45.07 6.45
N MET A 2 -0.15 44.98 6.92
CA MET A 2 0.62 43.73 7.03
C MET A 2 -0.07 42.68 7.90
N ALA A 3 -0.84 43.08 8.92
CA ALA A 3 -1.56 42.14 9.77
C ALA A 3 -2.62 41.32 9.04
N ASP A 4 -3.28 41.88 8.03
CA ASP A 4 -4.25 41.14 7.21
C ASP A 4 -3.60 40.13 6.27
N LEU A 5 -2.38 40.41 5.80
CA LEU A 5 -1.62 39.47 4.97
C LEU A 5 -1.17 38.26 5.76
N GLU A 6 -0.68 38.44 6.97
CA GLU A 6 -0.28 37.33 7.84
C GLU A 6 -1.47 36.45 8.19
N GLY A 7 -2.62 37.02 8.51
CA GLY A 7 -3.84 36.28 8.77
C GLY A 7 -4.35 35.50 7.55
N ARG A 8 -4.26 36.10 6.37
CA ARG A 8 -4.64 35.43 5.11
C ARG A 8 -3.71 34.28 4.77
N VAL A 9 -2.41 34.47 4.94
CA VAL A 9 -1.41 33.42 4.69
C VAL A 9 -1.62 32.26 5.65
N ALA A 10 -1.83 32.53 6.93
CA ALA A 10 -2.13 31.49 7.91
C ALA A 10 -3.43 30.74 7.57
N ALA A 11 -4.49 31.44 7.18
CA ALA A 11 -5.75 30.83 6.76
C ALA A 11 -5.59 29.96 5.51
N LEU A 12 -4.82 30.41 4.52
CA LEU A 12 -4.54 29.65 3.31
C LEU A 12 -3.73 28.39 3.62
N LEU A 13 -2.76 28.44 4.50
CA LEU A 13 -1.97 27.29 4.94
C LEU A 13 -2.82 26.27 5.65
N GLU A 14 -3.71 26.70 6.53
CA GLU A 14 -4.66 25.82 7.23
C GLU A 14 -5.66 25.19 6.25
N GLU A 15 -6.21 25.96 5.33
CA GLU A 15 -7.10 25.46 4.29
C GLU A 15 -6.39 24.45 3.39
N ARG A 16 -5.17 24.74 2.97
CA ARG A 16 -4.35 23.81 2.18
C ARG A 16 -4.11 22.50 2.93
N LYS A 17 -3.79 22.57 4.22
CA LYS A 17 -3.56 21.42 5.07
C LYS A 17 -4.84 20.57 5.21
N THR A 18 -5.97 21.21 5.44
CA THR A 18 -7.29 20.57 5.54
C THR A 18 -7.65 19.86 4.23
N LEU A 19 -7.50 20.55 3.10
CA LEU A 19 -7.76 19.98 1.77
C LEU A 19 -6.83 18.81 1.46
N ALA A 20 -5.56 18.92 1.80
CA ALA A 20 -4.61 17.83 1.64
C ALA A 20 -5.01 16.58 2.44
N ASN A 21 -5.47 16.79 3.68
CA ASN A 21 -5.95 15.70 4.53
C ASN A 21 -7.25 15.07 3.99
N GLU A 22 -8.20 15.88 3.51
CA GLU A 22 -9.44 15.43 2.89
C GLU A 22 -9.16 14.62 1.63
N VAL A 23 -8.25 15.09 0.78
CA VAL A 23 -7.84 14.36 -0.43
C VAL A 23 -7.20 13.03 -0.07
N ALA A 24 -6.33 12.99 0.92
CA ALA A 24 -5.71 11.76 1.38
C ALA A 24 -6.75 10.77 1.95
N GLN A 25 -7.72 11.27 2.69
CA GLN A 25 -8.80 10.46 3.23
C GLN A 25 -9.70 9.90 2.14
N LEU A 26 -10.14 10.74 1.20
CA LEU A 26 -10.97 10.33 0.06
C LEU A 26 -10.26 9.29 -0.81
N ARG A 27 -8.96 9.46 -1.04
CA ARG A 27 -8.17 8.47 -1.77
C ARG A 27 -8.10 7.13 -1.06
N ARG A 28 -7.96 7.15 0.26
CA ARG A 28 -7.99 5.92 1.09
C ARG A 28 -9.36 5.24 1.02
N GLU A 29 -10.43 5.99 1.14
CA GLU A 29 -11.79 5.47 1.03
C GLU A 29 -12.06 4.87 -0.34
N LEU A 30 -11.62 5.54 -1.41
CA LEU A 30 -11.72 5.02 -2.78
C LEU A 30 -10.93 3.73 -2.98
N ALA A 31 -9.73 3.65 -2.43
CA ALA A 31 -8.90 2.44 -2.51
C ALA A 31 -9.54 1.28 -1.74
N LEU A 32 -10.14 1.56 -0.58
CA LEU A 32 -10.87 0.56 0.22
C LEU A 32 -12.17 0.11 -0.45
N ALA A 33 -12.83 1.01 -1.16
CA ALA A 33 -14.06 0.70 -1.91
C ALA A 33 -13.81 0.02 -3.26
N GLY A 34 -12.56 -0.26 -3.63
CA GLY A 34 -12.20 -0.83 -4.93
C GLY A 34 -12.34 0.16 -6.08
N GLY A 35 -12.26 1.47 -5.77
CA GLY A 35 -12.54 2.54 -6.72
C GLY A 35 -11.57 2.66 -7.87
N ALA A 36 -12.13 2.95 -9.00
CA ALA A 36 -11.55 3.35 -10.27
C ALA A 36 -10.75 2.26 -11.02
N GLY A 37 -11.47 1.32 -11.55
CA GLY A 37 -10.92 0.44 -12.59
C GLY A 37 -10.96 -1.03 -12.21
N GLN A 38 -12.14 -1.57 -12.32
CA GLN A 38 -12.46 -3.00 -12.37
C GLN A 38 -12.46 -3.79 -11.06
N ALA A 39 -13.68 -3.92 -10.56
CA ALA A 39 -14.35 -5.20 -10.44
C ALA A 39 -13.49 -6.30 -9.80
N ASP A 40 -13.29 -6.21 -8.61
CA ASP A 40 -13.36 -7.27 -7.62
C ASP A 40 -12.98 -6.60 -6.31
N ALA A 41 -13.92 -6.62 -5.39
CA ALA A 41 -13.58 -6.30 -4.00
C ALA A 41 -12.33 -7.11 -3.67
N PRO A 42 -11.31 -6.51 -3.06
CA PRO A 42 -10.09 -7.22 -2.75
C PRO A 42 -10.42 -8.43 -1.88
N GLN A 43 -10.44 -9.58 -2.50
CA GLN A 43 -10.70 -10.84 -1.81
C GLN A 43 -9.38 -11.42 -1.37
N ALA A 44 -9.25 -11.63 -0.08
CA ALA A 44 -8.13 -12.37 0.45
C ALA A 44 -8.22 -13.81 -0.08
N LYS A 45 -7.12 -14.26 -0.67
CA LYS A 45 -6.97 -15.62 -1.20
C LYS A 45 -6.24 -16.44 -0.15
N GLU A 46 -6.70 -17.64 0.10
CA GLU A 46 -5.99 -18.54 0.99
C GLU A 46 -4.85 -19.23 0.26
N VAL A 47 -3.63 -19.02 0.74
CA VAL A 47 -2.42 -19.64 0.22
C VAL A 47 -1.73 -20.38 1.36
N ASN A 48 -1.68 -21.72 1.29
CA ASN A 48 -1.05 -22.58 2.29
C ASN A 48 -1.52 -22.31 3.73
N GLY A 49 -2.82 -22.07 3.91
CA GLY A 49 -3.42 -21.77 5.21
C GLY A 49 -3.21 -20.32 5.69
N VAL A 50 -2.70 -19.45 4.83
CA VAL A 50 -2.50 -18.02 5.10
C VAL A 50 -3.41 -17.22 4.17
N ALA A 51 -4.21 -16.33 4.74
CA ALA A 51 -4.94 -15.37 3.91
C ALA A 51 -3.98 -14.36 3.30
N PHE A 52 -3.96 -14.28 1.98
CA PHE A 52 -3.12 -13.36 1.23
C PHE A 52 -3.99 -12.40 0.43
N LEU A 53 -3.70 -11.12 0.54
CA LEU A 53 -4.35 -10.07 -0.24
C LEU A 53 -3.29 -9.33 -1.07
N GLY A 54 -3.28 -9.58 -2.38
CA GLY A 54 -2.48 -8.83 -3.33
C GLY A 54 -3.35 -7.87 -4.13
N GLN A 55 -3.06 -6.59 -4.10
CA GLN A 55 -3.83 -5.58 -4.82
C GLN A 55 -2.93 -4.54 -5.46
N VAL A 56 -3.27 -4.14 -6.68
CA VAL A 56 -2.68 -2.98 -7.35
C VAL A 56 -3.64 -1.81 -7.21
N VAL A 57 -3.15 -0.71 -6.65
CA VAL A 57 -3.93 0.52 -6.45
C VAL A 57 -3.32 1.66 -7.25
N SER A 58 -4.13 2.56 -7.74
CA SER A 58 -3.67 3.75 -8.45
C SER A 58 -4.15 5.02 -7.76
N GLY A 59 -3.37 6.09 -7.86
CA GLY A 59 -3.71 7.36 -7.26
C GLY A 59 -3.52 7.43 -5.73
N VAL A 60 -2.97 6.39 -5.12
CA VAL A 60 -2.67 6.34 -3.68
C VAL A 60 -1.18 6.60 -3.49
N SER A 61 -0.85 7.50 -2.59
CA SER A 61 0.55 7.78 -2.25
C SER A 61 1.19 6.60 -1.51
N GLY A 62 2.47 6.35 -1.76
CA GLY A 62 3.22 5.34 -1.01
C GLY A 62 3.18 5.53 0.51
N LYS A 63 2.95 6.75 0.97
CA LYS A 63 2.80 7.08 2.40
C LYS A 63 1.48 6.60 3.00
N ASP A 64 0.45 6.45 2.16
CA ASP A 64 -0.88 6.03 2.59
C ASP A 64 -1.05 4.51 2.58
N LEU A 65 -0.15 3.79 1.92
CA LEU A 65 -0.20 2.32 1.83
C LEU A 65 -0.19 1.63 3.19
N PRO A 66 0.64 2.03 4.17
CA PRO A 66 0.62 1.38 5.48
C PRO A 66 -0.74 1.49 6.18
N ALA A 67 -1.40 2.63 6.06
CA ALA A 67 -2.73 2.82 6.65
C ALA A 67 -3.79 1.93 5.99
N LEU A 68 -3.70 1.72 4.67
CA LEU A 68 -4.55 0.77 3.96
C LEU A 68 -4.31 -0.67 4.42
N ILE A 69 -3.06 -1.04 4.58
CA ILE A 69 -2.69 -2.37 5.08
C ILE A 69 -3.24 -2.61 6.47
N ASP A 70 -3.11 -1.64 7.38
CA ASP A 70 -3.66 -1.74 8.73
C ASP A 70 -5.19 -1.88 8.70
N SER A 71 -5.87 -1.18 7.80
CA SER A 71 -7.32 -1.33 7.60
C SER A 71 -7.69 -2.74 7.12
N HIS A 72 -6.95 -3.30 6.18
CA HIS A 72 -7.17 -4.68 5.73
C HIS A 72 -6.89 -5.70 6.82
N LYS A 73 -5.82 -5.52 7.60
CA LYS A 73 -5.50 -6.37 8.76
C LYS A 73 -6.60 -6.32 9.80
N ALA A 74 -7.16 -5.15 10.08
CA ALA A 74 -8.27 -4.98 11.01
C ALA A 74 -9.56 -5.65 10.51
N SER A 75 -9.80 -5.62 9.20
CA SER A 75 -11.01 -6.21 8.60
C SER A 75 -10.95 -7.72 8.47
N ILE A 76 -9.80 -8.27 8.15
CA ILE A 76 -9.63 -9.71 7.84
C ILE A 76 -9.08 -10.47 9.04
N GLY A 77 -8.30 -9.83 9.88
CA GLY A 77 -7.62 -10.44 11.04
C GLY A 77 -6.24 -10.99 10.65
N SER A 78 -6.10 -12.29 10.59
CA SER A 78 -4.86 -12.96 10.15
C SER A 78 -4.72 -12.87 8.64
N VAL A 79 -3.84 -12.02 8.15
CA VAL A 79 -3.65 -11.79 6.71
C VAL A 79 -2.25 -11.28 6.39
N ALA A 80 -1.74 -11.69 5.24
CA ALA A 80 -0.58 -11.08 4.60
C ALA A 80 -1.08 -10.19 3.45
N VAL A 81 -0.77 -8.91 3.48
CA VAL A 81 -1.24 -7.92 2.51
C VAL A 81 -0.06 -7.40 1.69
N LEU A 82 -0.22 -7.37 0.39
CA LEU A 82 0.72 -6.74 -0.54
C LEU A 82 -0.04 -5.69 -1.35
N LEU A 83 0.32 -4.43 -1.20
CA LEU A 83 -0.22 -3.33 -1.99
C LEU A 83 0.85 -2.76 -2.91
N ILE A 84 0.52 -2.64 -4.18
CA ILE A 84 1.37 -2.04 -5.20
C ILE A 84 0.67 -0.80 -5.71
N ALA A 85 1.29 0.36 -5.54
CA ALA A 85 0.72 1.64 -5.96
C ALA A 85 1.41 2.15 -7.22
N ASP A 86 0.60 2.47 -8.22
CA ASP A 86 1.05 3.17 -9.43
C ASP A 86 1.00 4.68 -9.20
N LEU A 87 2.17 5.31 -9.26
CA LEU A 87 2.33 6.75 -9.04
C LEU A 87 2.61 7.53 -10.35
N GLY A 88 2.32 6.91 -11.51
CA GLY A 88 2.54 7.56 -12.80
C GLY A 88 4.01 7.68 -13.19
N GLY A 89 4.70 6.56 -13.30
CA GLY A 89 6.12 6.48 -13.64
C GLY A 89 7.01 6.05 -12.48
N LYS A 90 6.42 5.89 -11.31
CA LYS A 90 7.04 5.26 -10.13
C LYS A 90 6.06 4.28 -9.52
N VAL A 91 6.59 3.27 -8.91
CA VAL A 91 5.81 2.26 -8.23
C VAL A 91 6.21 2.23 -6.76
N ALA A 92 5.24 2.29 -5.88
CA ALA A 92 5.46 2.03 -4.46
C ALA A 92 4.86 0.68 -4.11
N VAL A 93 5.59 -0.10 -3.34
CA VAL A 93 5.10 -1.36 -2.83
C VAL A 93 5.13 -1.34 -1.31
N CYS A 94 4.10 -1.84 -0.68
CA CYS A 94 4.04 -2.01 0.75
C CYS A 94 3.45 -3.37 1.09
N ALA A 95 4.09 -4.07 1.98
CA ALA A 95 3.61 -5.34 2.50
C ALA A 95 3.38 -5.24 4.00
N GLY A 96 2.35 -5.92 4.46
CA GLY A 96 2.06 -6.02 5.89
C GLY A 96 1.62 -7.43 6.24
N VAL A 97 2.06 -7.91 7.39
CA VAL A 97 1.75 -9.26 7.90
C VAL A 97 1.21 -9.12 9.30
N SER A 98 0.14 -9.88 9.60
CA SER A 98 -0.40 -9.93 10.96
C SER A 98 0.60 -10.57 11.91
N SER A 99 0.56 -10.18 13.18
CA SER A 99 1.51 -10.63 14.19
C SER A 99 1.56 -12.15 14.38
N ASP A 100 0.46 -12.82 14.18
CA ASP A 100 0.34 -14.28 14.27
C ASP A 100 1.01 -15.03 13.10
N LEU A 101 1.23 -14.34 11.97
CA LEU A 101 1.88 -14.92 10.79
C LEU A 101 3.37 -14.60 10.68
N LEU A 102 3.92 -13.80 11.57
CA LEU A 102 5.32 -13.37 11.54
C LEU A 102 6.32 -14.54 11.64
N ASP A 103 5.93 -15.61 12.30
CA ASP A 103 6.75 -16.82 12.41
C ASP A 103 6.84 -17.60 11.08
N ARG A 104 5.90 -17.36 10.17
CA ARG A 104 5.80 -18.06 8.89
C ARG A 104 6.28 -17.22 7.73
N ILE A 105 5.99 -15.91 7.76
CA ILE A 105 6.35 -14.99 6.68
C ILE A 105 6.64 -13.60 7.23
N SER A 106 7.57 -12.92 6.58
CA SER A 106 7.94 -11.54 6.88
C SER A 106 7.51 -10.60 5.75
N ALA A 107 6.98 -9.43 6.09
CA ALA A 107 6.68 -8.39 5.12
C ALA A 107 7.92 -7.95 4.33
N VAL A 108 9.09 -7.99 4.96
CA VAL A 108 10.37 -7.70 4.30
C VAL A 108 10.65 -8.67 3.15
N ASP A 109 10.41 -9.96 3.39
CA ASP A 109 10.61 -10.99 2.36
C ASP A 109 9.61 -10.85 1.21
N MET A 110 8.36 -10.50 1.53
CA MET A 110 7.35 -10.20 0.51
C MET A 110 7.77 -9.03 -0.38
N VAL A 111 8.24 -7.94 0.21
CA VAL A 111 8.72 -6.77 -0.55
C VAL A 111 9.95 -7.15 -1.39
N LYS A 112 10.90 -7.88 -0.83
CA LYS A 112 12.09 -8.34 -1.55
C LYS A 112 11.74 -9.24 -2.74
N ALA A 113 10.70 -10.05 -2.62
CA ALA A 113 10.22 -10.89 -3.71
C ALA A 113 9.54 -10.08 -4.82
N ALA A 114 8.78 -9.04 -4.44
CA ALA A 114 8.02 -8.22 -5.38
C ALA A 114 8.88 -7.19 -6.13
N VAL A 115 9.80 -6.53 -5.43
CA VAL A 115 10.58 -5.40 -5.95
C VAL A 115 11.35 -5.69 -7.24
N PRO A 116 12.00 -6.85 -7.45
CA PRO A 116 12.72 -7.13 -8.70
C PRO A 116 11.81 -7.08 -9.94
N PHE A 117 10.57 -7.53 -9.82
CA PHE A 117 9.58 -7.48 -10.91
C PHE A 117 9.11 -6.07 -11.23
N LEU A 118 9.22 -5.17 -10.26
CA LEU A 118 8.82 -3.78 -10.39
C LEU A 118 9.97 -2.85 -10.81
N GLY A 119 11.13 -3.42 -11.15
CA GLY A 119 12.30 -2.65 -11.55
C GLY A 119 12.97 -1.88 -10.41
N GLY A 120 12.71 -2.28 -9.17
CA GLY A 120 13.30 -1.67 -7.98
C GLY A 120 14.63 -2.31 -7.59
N LYS A 121 15.36 -1.61 -6.75
CA LYS A 121 16.66 -2.07 -6.24
C LYS A 121 16.59 -2.70 -4.86
N GLY A 122 15.44 -2.66 -4.23
CA GLY A 122 15.24 -3.22 -2.91
C GLY A 122 14.22 -2.47 -2.09
N GLY A 123 13.88 -3.05 -0.98
CA GLY A 123 12.98 -2.48 0.01
C GLY A 123 13.36 -2.99 1.38
N GLY A 124 12.74 -2.45 2.38
CA GLY A 124 13.00 -2.84 3.76
C GLY A 124 11.96 -2.26 4.71
N GLY A 125 12.08 -2.62 5.95
CA GLY A 125 11.16 -2.21 7.00
C GLY A 125 11.22 -3.16 8.18
N ARG A 126 10.08 -3.31 8.82
CA ARG A 126 9.91 -4.27 9.91
C ARG A 126 9.30 -5.57 9.38
N PRO A 127 9.43 -6.68 10.12
CA PRO A 127 8.81 -7.95 9.72
C PRO A 127 7.29 -7.86 9.55
N ASP A 128 6.63 -6.98 10.30
CA ASP A 128 5.19 -6.76 10.26
C ASP A 128 4.74 -5.77 9.17
N MET A 129 5.64 -4.88 8.73
CA MET A 129 5.36 -3.85 7.74
C MET A 129 6.63 -3.41 7.01
N ALA A 130 6.70 -3.63 5.73
CA ALA A 130 7.84 -3.26 4.89
C ALA A 130 7.39 -2.48 3.65
N GLN A 131 8.27 -1.67 3.13
CA GLN A 131 8.04 -0.85 1.94
C GLN A 131 9.19 -1.00 0.96
N GLY A 132 8.88 -0.83 -0.30
CA GLY A 132 9.84 -0.78 -1.36
C GLY A 132 9.35 0.12 -2.49
N GLY A 133 10.14 0.23 -3.53
CA GLY A 133 9.78 1.03 -4.70
C GLY A 133 10.38 0.46 -5.96
N GLY A 134 9.76 0.82 -7.07
CA GLY A 134 10.20 0.45 -8.40
C GLY A 134 9.85 1.54 -9.41
N SER A 135 10.06 1.23 -10.66
CA SER A 135 9.78 2.13 -11.78
C SER A 135 8.92 1.49 -12.87
N ASP A 136 8.51 0.25 -12.69
CA ASP A 136 7.79 -0.51 -13.71
C ASP A 136 6.57 -1.21 -13.09
N ILE A 137 5.38 -0.78 -13.48
CA ILE A 137 4.11 -1.38 -13.05
C ILE A 137 3.67 -2.55 -13.95
N SER A 138 4.30 -2.73 -15.11
CA SER A 138 3.89 -3.72 -16.10
C SER A 138 3.91 -5.15 -15.54
N ASN A 139 4.81 -5.42 -14.62
CA ASN A 139 5.00 -6.73 -14.01
C ASN A 139 4.38 -6.85 -12.61
N ALA A 140 3.45 -5.95 -12.26
CA ALA A 140 2.80 -5.97 -10.95
C ALA A 140 2.10 -7.31 -10.66
N ALA A 141 1.44 -7.90 -11.66
CA ALA A 141 0.81 -9.20 -11.53
C ALA A 141 1.83 -10.30 -11.19
N GLN A 142 2.99 -10.28 -11.87
CA GLN A 142 4.07 -11.23 -11.61
C GLN A 142 4.69 -11.03 -10.22
N ALA A 143 4.75 -9.78 -9.75
CA ALA A 143 5.20 -9.47 -8.39
C ALA A 143 4.26 -10.08 -7.34
N VAL A 144 2.95 -9.98 -7.56
CA VAL A 144 1.95 -10.62 -6.68
C VAL A 144 2.09 -12.14 -6.70
N GLU A 145 2.22 -12.73 -7.88
CA GLU A 145 2.42 -14.18 -8.04
C GLU A 145 3.70 -14.68 -7.36
N ALA A 146 4.78 -13.90 -7.44
CA ALA A 146 6.04 -14.25 -6.79
C ALA A 146 5.90 -14.27 -5.25
N VAL A 147 5.11 -13.37 -4.69
CA VAL A 147 4.81 -13.35 -3.26
C VAL A 147 3.88 -14.51 -2.89
N GLU A 148 2.90 -14.84 -3.71
CA GLU A 148 2.07 -16.04 -3.50
C GLU A 148 2.92 -17.31 -3.48
N ALA A 149 3.86 -17.43 -4.41
CA ALA A 149 4.79 -18.56 -4.45
C ALA A 149 5.67 -18.65 -3.20
N LEU A 150 6.09 -17.51 -2.67
CA LEU A 150 6.83 -17.43 -1.40
C LEU A 150 6.00 -17.98 -0.22
N LEU A 151 4.70 -17.70 -0.22
CA LEU A 151 3.77 -18.20 0.81
C LEU A 151 3.51 -19.71 0.68
N GLN A 152 3.60 -20.25 -0.54
CA GLN A 152 3.41 -21.68 -0.80
C GLN A 152 4.63 -22.53 -0.40
N ALA A 153 5.77 -21.89 -0.34
CA ALA A 153 7.01 -22.55 0.09
C ALA A 153 7.07 -22.62 1.63
#